data_d444a28e91d49fd6ffc386c6dde22f23
#
_entry.id   d444a28e91d49fd6ffc386c6dde22f23
#
_cell.length_a   1.000
_cell.length_b   1.000
_cell.length_c   1.000
_cell.angle_alpha   90.00
_cell.angle_beta   90.00
_cell.angle_gamma   90.00
#
_symmetry.space_group_name_H-M   'P 1'
#
loop_
_entity.id
_entity.type
_entity.pdbx_description
1 polymer ?
#
loop_
_entity_poly.entity_id
_entity_poly.type
_entity_poly.pdbx_seq_one_letter_code
_entity_poly.pdbx_strand_id
1 'polypeptide(L)'
;MMRFIPLSVAFFLLLGLHWVKAQEPYCKSELVFPFRAEHNHAPSIVELADGSMLASWYRGSGERKADDVAIYGARLAKGAKTWSEDFLMTDTPGFPDGNTAMMVDSKGHLHLFWPLVLANTWESCVTQQLVAMQPSGLGSPKWDRKESLWLKPEDFSGQALSKLDALIATMPKPLPENLEKEVIEVRGRLSDKLYQRLGWQTRCKPTVLDSGRILLPLYSDTYSFSLMAISDDGGQTWRASKPLMGFGNIQPAVLQKKDGSLVAYMRENGFTGKIRKSTSSDQGESWSDVSSLDLVNPGSGLDAVKLSNGNWVLIYNDTPKGRNQLAVALSRDEGNSWSAPKYLEKEKEGSFHYPAIIQGRDGRIHAIYSYFVQGGKSMK
;
A
#
# COMPACT_ATOMS: atom_id res chain seq x y z
N MET A 1 88.47 -18.15 -4.34
CA MET A 1 87.42 -17.44 -5.04
C MET A 1 86.12 -18.22 -4.79
N MET A 2 85.39 -17.88 -3.74
CA MET A 2 84.08 -18.50 -3.42
C MET A 2 82.97 -17.61 -3.97
N ARG A 3 82.08 -18.14 -4.81
CA ARG A 3 80.91 -17.48 -5.36
C ARG A 3 79.74 -17.79 -4.46
N PHE A 4 79.12 -16.74 -3.84
CA PHE A 4 77.84 -16.79 -3.12
C PHE A 4 76.71 -16.72 -4.13
N ILE A 5 75.74 -17.64 -4.01
CA ILE A 5 74.47 -17.65 -4.71
C ILE A 5 73.44 -17.13 -3.71
N PRO A 6 72.61 -16.08 -4.01
CA PRO A 6 71.53 -15.66 -3.12
C PRO A 6 70.31 -16.54 -3.32
N LEU A 7 69.80 -17.06 -2.22
CA LEU A 7 68.55 -17.78 -2.14
C LEU A 7 67.39 -16.75 -2.11
N SER A 8 66.59 -16.66 -3.16
CA SER A 8 65.38 -15.87 -3.19
C SER A 8 64.21 -16.69 -2.60
N VAL A 9 63.73 -16.29 -1.41
CA VAL A 9 62.54 -16.86 -0.79
C VAL A 9 61.31 -16.16 -1.36
N ALA A 10 60.54 -16.86 -2.19
CA ALA A 10 59.22 -16.39 -2.67
C ALA A 10 58.16 -16.65 -1.61
N PHE A 11 57.62 -15.56 -1.03
CA PHE A 11 56.47 -15.62 -0.12
C PHE A 11 55.18 -15.70 -0.95
N PHE A 12 54.58 -16.87 -1.02
CA PHE A 12 53.21 -17.03 -1.56
C PHE A 12 52.20 -16.61 -0.51
N LEU A 13 51.60 -15.43 -0.67
CA LEU A 13 50.42 -15.00 0.05
C LEU A 13 49.21 -15.78 -0.50
N LEU A 14 48.78 -16.82 0.21
CA LEU A 14 47.51 -17.47 -0.01
C LEU A 14 46.39 -16.54 0.50
N LEU A 15 45.81 -15.72 -0.38
CA LEU A 15 44.57 -15.02 -0.15
C LEU A 15 43.43 -16.06 -0.10
N GLY A 16 43.06 -16.49 1.10
CA GLY A 16 41.88 -17.32 1.33
C GLY A 16 40.64 -16.57 0.91
N LEU A 17 40.08 -16.85 -0.27
CA LEU A 17 38.77 -16.45 -0.68
C LEU A 17 37.75 -17.13 0.26
N HIS A 18 37.35 -16.45 1.32
CA HIS A 18 36.21 -16.86 2.12
C HIS A 18 34.95 -16.61 1.29
N TRP A 19 34.43 -17.66 0.68
CA TRP A 19 33.11 -17.65 0.10
C TRP A 19 32.11 -17.46 1.25
N VAL A 20 31.63 -16.23 1.46
CA VAL A 20 30.47 -15.99 2.29
C VAL A 20 29.29 -16.65 1.55
N LYS A 21 28.90 -17.84 2.00
CA LYS A 21 27.68 -18.48 1.55
C LYS A 21 26.55 -17.50 1.83
N ALA A 22 25.93 -16.95 0.78
CA ALA A 22 24.74 -16.14 0.96
C ALA A 22 23.72 -17.01 1.71
N GLN A 23 23.33 -16.55 2.90
CA GLN A 23 22.34 -17.25 3.69
C GLN A 23 21.03 -17.24 2.90
N GLU A 24 20.45 -18.42 2.63
CA GLU A 24 19.14 -18.50 1.99
C GLU A 24 18.13 -17.69 2.80
N PRO A 25 17.33 -16.84 2.15
CA PRO A 25 16.38 -16.01 2.85
C PRO A 25 15.37 -16.90 3.59
N TYR A 26 15.32 -16.75 4.90
CA TYR A 26 14.34 -17.43 5.73
C TYR A 26 12.95 -16.82 5.45
N CYS A 27 12.00 -17.66 5.05
CA CYS A 27 10.60 -17.28 4.89
C CYS A 27 9.74 -18.23 5.74
N LYS A 28 8.96 -17.65 6.65
CA LYS A 28 7.94 -18.38 7.42
C LYS A 28 6.59 -17.76 7.12
N SER A 29 5.59 -18.58 6.89
CA SER A 29 4.22 -18.12 6.68
C SER A 29 3.24 -18.88 7.56
N GLU A 30 2.17 -18.19 7.96
CA GLU A 30 1.09 -18.74 8.78
C GLU A 30 -0.21 -18.01 8.47
N LEU A 31 -1.34 -18.69 8.66
CA LEU A 31 -2.65 -18.03 8.57
C LEU A 31 -2.91 -17.23 9.85
N VAL A 32 -3.47 -16.02 9.69
CA VAL A 32 -3.89 -15.19 10.83
C VAL A 32 -5.08 -15.85 11.54
N PHE A 33 -5.98 -16.47 10.77
CA PHE A 33 -7.11 -17.24 11.27
C PHE A 33 -7.45 -18.39 10.29
N PRO A 34 -8.16 -19.46 10.72
CA PRO A 34 -8.60 -20.52 9.81
C PRO A 34 -9.45 -20.00 8.66
N PHE A 35 -9.48 -20.74 7.55
CA PHE A 35 -10.32 -20.39 6.40
C PHE A 35 -11.79 -20.23 6.80
N ARG A 36 -12.41 -19.21 6.23
CA ARG A 36 -13.83 -18.87 6.41
C ARG A 36 -14.53 -18.70 5.06
N ALA A 37 -15.84 -18.81 5.07
CA ALA A 37 -16.70 -18.57 3.90
C ALA A 37 -16.94 -17.07 3.69
N GLU A 38 -17.05 -16.28 4.79
CA GLU A 38 -17.30 -14.86 4.75
C GLU A 38 -16.20 -14.13 3.96
N HIS A 39 -16.56 -13.03 3.38
CA HIS A 39 -15.61 -12.16 2.68
C HIS A 39 -14.68 -11.49 3.68
N ASN A 40 -13.42 -11.88 3.67
CA ASN A 40 -12.34 -11.29 4.46
C ASN A 40 -11.34 -10.68 3.50
N HIS A 41 -11.03 -9.36 3.61
CA HIS A 41 -10.21 -8.71 2.60
C HIS A 41 -9.47 -7.47 3.10
N ALA A 42 -8.48 -7.00 2.29
CA ALA A 42 -7.73 -5.76 2.42
C ALA A 42 -7.07 -5.55 3.79
N PRO A 43 -6.12 -6.42 4.18
CA PRO A 43 -5.46 -6.30 5.46
C PRO A 43 -4.47 -5.14 5.53
N SER A 44 -4.22 -4.69 6.77
CA SER A 44 -3.11 -3.83 7.16
C SER A 44 -2.40 -4.43 8.38
N ILE A 45 -1.14 -4.07 8.61
CA ILE A 45 -0.32 -4.57 9.73
C ILE A 45 0.57 -3.47 10.28
N VAL A 46 0.72 -3.44 11.62
CA VAL A 46 1.66 -2.56 12.33
C VAL A 46 2.33 -3.30 13.47
N GLU A 47 3.53 -2.84 13.87
CA GLU A 47 4.19 -3.22 15.11
C GLU A 47 3.93 -2.17 16.17
N LEU A 48 3.39 -2.57 17.33
CA LEU A 48 3.11 -1.70 18.46
C LEU A 48 4.36 -1.48 19.34
N ALA A 49 4.29 -0.53 20.28
CA ALA A 49 5.41 -0.16 21.13
C ALA A 49 5.95 -1.33 21.98
N ASP A 50 5.10 -2.26 22.40
CA ASP A 50 5.46 -3.47 23.14
C ASP A 50 6.09 -4.58 22.28
N GLY A 51 6.20 -4.36 20.97
CA GLY A 51 6.72 -5.33 19.99
C GLY A 51 5.71 -6.38 19.54
N SER A 52 4.45 -6.25 19.93
CA SER A 52 3.36 -7.05 19.36
C SER A 52 2.98 -6.55 17.98
N MET A 53 2.51 -7.46 17.10
CA MET A 53 1.90 -7.10 15.82
C MET A 53 0.39 -6.98 15.97
N LEU A 54 -0.19 -5.99 15.31
CA LEU A 54 -1.63 -5.85 15.14
C LEU A 54 -1.95 -5.88 13.65
N ALA A 55 -2.80 -6.82 13.26
CA ALA A 55 -3.39 -6.90 11.92
C ALA A 55 -4.82 -6.39 11.95
N SER A 56 -5.28 -5.80 10.84
CA SER A 56 -6.68 -5.43 10.62
C SER A 56 -7.12 -5.83 9.21
N TRP A 57 -8.41 -6.08 9.02
CA TRP A 57 -9.05 -6.35 7.73
C TRP A 57 -10.55 -6.09 7.84
N TYR A 58 -11.24 -5.99 6.70
CA TYR A 58 -12.70 -5.98 6.76
C TYR A 58 -13.29 -7.38 6.54
N ARG A 59 -14.44 -7.64 7.15
CA ARG A 59 -15.20 -8.88 7.06
C ARG A 59 -16.69 -8.60 6.99
N GLY A 60 -17.41 -9.40 6.20
CA GLY A 60 -18.85 -9.40 6.11
C GLY A 60 -19.35 -10.35 5.02
N SER A 61 -20.63 -10.28 4.68
CA SER A 61 -21.22 -11.10 3.61
C SER A 61 -20.79 -10.67 2.21
N GLY A 62 -20.24 -9.45 2.04
CA GLY A 62 -19.74 -8.92 0.77
C GLY A 62 -18.66 -7.88 0.95
N GLU A 63 -18.59 -6.95 0.02
CA GLU A 63 -17.81 -5.71 0.11
C GLU A 63 -18.78 -4.54 0.38
N ARG A 64 -18.57 -3.41 -0.33
CA ARG A 64 -19.41 -2.21 -0.26
C ARG A 64 -20.93 -2.40 -0.44
N LYS A 65 -21.36 -3.56 -0.92
CA LYS A 65 -22.79 -3.84 -1.17
C LYS A 65 -23.50 -4.52 -0.01
N ALA A 66 -22.76 -4.83 1.06
CA ALA A 66 -23.29 -5.55 2.21
C ALA A 66 -23.11 -4.72 3.48
N ASP A 67 -24.20 -4.33 4.11
CA ASP A 67 -24.23 -3.42 5.27
C ASP A 67 -23.73 -4.05 6.58
N ASP A 68 -23.36 -5.35 6.55
CA ASP A 68 -22.77 -6.11 7.65
C ASP A 68 -21.24 -6.14 7.63
N VAL A 69 -20.60 -5.36 6.74
CA VAL A 69 -19.14 -5.32 6.62
C VAL A 69 -18.56 -4.42 7.70
N ALA A 70 -17.75 -5.01 8.58
CA ALA A 70 -17.09 -4.33 9.68
C ALA A 70 -15.57 -4.60 9.71
N ILE A 71 -14.82 -3.81 10.48
CA ILE A 71 -13.37 -3.94 10.62
C ILE A 71 -13.05 -4.88 11.79
N TYR A 72 -12.29 -5.92 11.50
CA TYR A 72 -11.77 -6.90 12.45
C TYR A 72 -10.25 -6.80 12.57
N GLY A 73 -9.72 -7.33 13.65
CA GLY A 73 -8.29 -7.42 13.88
C GLY A 73 -7.89 -8.65 14.67
N ALA A 74 -6.60 -8.94 14.67
CA ALA A 74 -5.96 -9.94 15.51
C ALA A 74 -4.58 -9.45 15.97
N ARG A 75 -4.09 -10.00 17.09
CA ARG A 75 -2.79 -9.66 17.65
C ARG A 75 -1.85 -10.86 17.62
N LEU A 76 -0.59 -10.59 17.34
CA LEU A 76 0.50 -11.54 17.56
C LEU A 76 1.40 -10.96 18.66
N ALA A 77 1.32 -11.50 19.87
CA ALA A 77 2.16 -11.04 20.98
C ALA A 77 3.65 -11.23 20.66
N LYS A 78 4.51 -10.38 21.18
CA LYS A 78 5.96 -10.49 20.99
C LYS A 78 6.45 -11.89 21.39
N GLY A 79 7.07 -12.59 20.44
CA GLY A 79 7.59 -13.95 20.63
C GLY A 79 6.53 -15.06 20.57
N ALA A 80 5.25 -14.75 20.41
CA ALA A 80 4.22 -15.75 20.18
C ALA A 80 4.39 -16.41 18.81
N LYS A 81 3.87 -17.64 18.69
CA LYS A 81 3.91 -18.43 17.44
C LYS A 81 2.57 -18.43 16.71
N THR A 82 1.52 -17.95 17.35
CA THR A 82 0.15 -17.94 16.82
C THR A 82 -0.53 -16.63 17.12
N TRP A 83 -1.35 -16.20 16.18
CA TRP A 83 -2.23 -15.03 16.34
C TRP A 83 -3.30 -15.29 17.40
N SER A 84 -3.77 -14.23 18.04
CA SER A 84 -4.96 -14.30 18.89
C SER A 84 -6.20 -14.70 18.08
N GLU A 85 -7.29 -15.05 18.75
CA GLU A 85 -8.61 -14.97 18.13
C GLU A 85 -8.84 -13.55 17.61
N ASP A 86 -9.60 -13.47 16.51
CA ASP A 86 -9.96 -12.19 15.93
C ASP A 86 -11.05 -11.48 16.74
N PHE A 87 -11.03 -10.18 16.71
CA PHE A 87 -11.96 -9.30 17.44
C PHE A 87 -12.45 -8.17 16.56
N LEU A 88 -13.65 -7.66 16.87
CA LEU A 88 -14.20 -6.47 16.24
C LEU A 88 -13.37 -5.24 16.65
N MET A 89 -12.85 -4.50 15.69
CA MET A 89 -12.13 -3.23 15.92
C MET A 89 -13.07 -2.02 15.85
N THR A 90 -13.93 -1.99 14.85
CA THR A 90 -14.96 -0.97 14.69
C THR A 90 -16.05 -1.47 13.73
N ASP A 91 -17.25 -0.97 13.93
CA ASP A 91 -18.41 -1.20 13.09
C ASP A 91 -19.21 0.11 13.02
N THR A 92 -19.71 0.43 11.82
CA THR A 92 -20.69 1.50 11.61
C THR A 92 -22.02 0.85 11.25
N PRO A 93 -22.93 0.65 12.22
CA PRO A 93 -24.13 -0.15 12.01
C PRO A 93 -24.96 0.28 10.80
N GLY A 94 -25.22 -0.66 9.89
CA GLY A 94 -25.98 -0.42 8.66
C GLY A 94 -25.22 0.22 7.52
N PHE A 95 -23.87 0.32 7.63
CA PHE A 95 -23.01 0.83 6.57
C PHE A 95 -21.75 -0.02 6.41
N PRO A 96 -21.31 -0.34 5.19
CA PRO A 96 -20.08 -1.09 4.99
C PRO A 96 -18.83 -0.28 5.39
N ASP A 97 -17.98 -0.88 6.21
CA ASP A 97 -16.66 -0.40 6.56
C ASP A 97 -15.60 -1.16 5.73
N GLY A 98 -14.84 -0.48 4.85
CA GLY A 98 -13.95 -1.11 3.86
C GLY A 98 -12.46 -0.98 4.17
N ASN A 99 -11.65 -1.30 3.23
CA ASN A 99 -10.17 -1.18 3.06
C ASN A 99 -9.39 -0.51 4.20
N THR A 100 -8.83 -1.29 5.13
CA THR A 100 -8.11 -0.74 6.27
C THR A 100 -6.70 -0.24 5.90
N ALA A 101 -6.27 0.84 6.54
CA ALA A 101 -4.88 1.29 6.57
C ALA A 101 -4.50 1.69 7.99
N MET A 102 -3.38 1.20 8.50
CA MET A 102 -2.91 1.52 9.85
C MET A 102 -1.51 2.13 9.83
N MET A 103 -1.23 2.95 10.83
CA MET A 103 0.11 3.41 11.17
C MET A 103 0.25 3.58 12.68
N VAL A 104 1.49 3.56 13.15
CA VAL A 104 1.85 4.00 14.49
C VAL A 104 2.68 5.27 14.35
N ASP A 105 2.28 6.34 15.01
CA ASP A 105 2.98 7.61 14.96
C ASP A 105 4.25 7.60 15.86
N SER A 106 5.02 8.69 15.83
CA SER A 106 6.25 8.84 16.63
C SER A 106 6.01 8.85 18.15
N LYS A 107 4.78 9.06 18.59
CA LYS A 107 4.37 9.02 20.02
C LYS A 107 3.88 7.63 20.42
N GLY A 108 3.80 6.69 19.49
CA GLY A 108 3.27 5.34 19.70
C GLY A 108 1.75 5.24 19.61
N HIS A 109 1.05 6.28 19.15
CA HIS A 109 -0.38 6.22 18.94
C HIS A 109 -0.70 5.42 17.68
N LEU A 110 -1.70 4.56 17.77
CA LEU A 110 -2.23 3.82 16.63
C LEU A 110 -3.29 4.65 15.92
N HIS A 111 -3.13 4.80 14.61
CA HIS A 111 -4.15 5.35 13.72
C HIS A 111 -4.70 4.23 12.84
N LEU A 112 -6.02 4.11 12.77
CA LEU A 112 -6.75 3.25 11.85
C LEU A 112 -7.58 4.13 10.91
N PHE A 113 -7.41 3.93 9.61
CA PHE A 113 -8.18 4.62 8.56
C PHE A 113 -8.94 3.60 7.73
N TRP A 114 -10.17 3.95 7.32
CA TRP A 114 -10.98 3.13 6.41
C TRP A 114 -12.02 3.99 5.68
N PRO A 115 -12.48 3.60 4.48
CA PRO A 115 -13.64 4.20 3.84
C PRO A 115 -14.94 3.65 4.45
N LEU A 116 -15.76 4.51 5.00
CA LEU A 116 -17.16 4.26 5.34
C LEU A 116 -17.99 4.49 4.08
N VAL A 117 -18.76 3.50 3.63
CA VAL A 117 -19.52 3.56 2.38
C VAL A 117 -20.98 3.93 2.67
N LEU A 118 -21.41 5.12 2.24
CA LEU A 118 -22.71 5.69 2.64
C LEU A 118 -23.89 5.16 1.83
N ALA A 119 -23.68 4.74 0.58
CA ALA A 119 -24.74 4.34 -0.35
C ALA A 119 -24.35 3.12 -1.20
N ASN A 120 -23.61 2.17 -0.62
CA ASN A 120 -23.20 0.91 -1.24
C ASN A 120 -22.44 1.06 -2.58
N THR A 121 -21.88 2.25 -2.84
CA THR A 121 -21.01 2.55 -3.99
C THR A 121 -19.73 3.22 -3.51
N TRP A 122 -18.61 2.96 -4.19
CA TRP A 122 -17.33 3.54 -3.78
C TRP A 122 -17.31 5.08 -3.87
N GLU A 123 -18.08 5.67 -4.77
CA GLU A 123 -18.23 7.11 -4.93
C GLU A 123 -18.83 7.80 -3.68
N SER A 124 -19.60 7.04 -2.89
CA SER A 124 -20.27 7.57 -1.71
C SER A 124 -19.42 7.53 -0.44
N CYS A 125 -18.20 6.98 -0.50
CA CYS A 125 -17.45 6.75 0.73
C CYS A 125 -16.81 8.03 1.30
N VAL A 126 -16.68 8.03 2.64
CA VAL A 126 -15.93 9.04 3.42
C VAL A 126 -14.87 8.33 4.23
N THR A 127 -13.61 8.74 4.09
CA THR A 127 -12.52 8.20 4.90
C THR A 127 -12.73 8.56 6.37
N GLN A 128 -12.69 7.55 7.24
CA GLN A 128 -12.77 7.65 8.69
C GLN A 128 -11.38 7.48 9.30
N GLN A 129 -11.21 7.99 10.50
CA GLN A 129 -10.03 7.82 11.35
C GLN A 129 -10.43 7.47 12.77
N LEU A 130 -9.77 6.45 13.34
CA LEU A 130 -9.74 6.18 14.77
C LEU A 130 -8.31 6.35 15.28
N VAL A 131 -8.16 6.87 16.49
CA VAL A 131 -6.85 7.00 17.15
C VAL A 131 -6.92 6.37 18.53
N ALA A 132 -5.96 5.49 18.84
CA ALA A 132 -5.74 4.95 20.17
C ALA A 132 -4.39 5.43 20.71
N MET A 133 -4.41 6.15 21.85
CA MET A 133 -3.18 6.67 22.47
C MET A 133 -2.38 5.58 23.18
N GLN A 134 -3.06 4.53 23.63
CA GLN A 134 -2.46 3.37 24.29
C GLN A 134 -2.93 2.09 23.61
N PRO A 135 -2.42 1.75 22.42
CA PRO A 135 -2.95 0.66 21.60
C PRO A 135 -2.55 -0.74 22.06
N SER A 136 -1.59 -0.88 22.98
CA SER A 136 -1.11 -2.17 23.50
C SER A 136 -2.16 -2.85 24.38
N GLY A 137 -2.04 -4.17 24.53
CA GLY A 137 -2.94 -4.98 25.37
C GLY A 137 -3.63 -6.09 24.58
N LEU A 138 -4.73 -6.64 25.12
CA LEU A 138 -5.51 -7.71 24.51
C LEU A 138 -6.73 -7.15 23.76
N GLY A 139 -7.18 -7.84 22.73
CA GLY A 139 -8.38 -7.50 21.97
C GLY A 139 -8.28 -6.17 21.24
N SER A 140 -9.44 -5.54 20.99
CA SER A 140 -9.53 -4.23 20.32
C SER A 140 -8.84 -3.13 21.11
N PRO A 141 -8.09 -2.22 20.46
CA PRO A 141 -7.59 -1.02 21.12
C PRO A 141 -8.75 -0.19 21.69
N LYS A 142 -8.50 0.49 22.81
CA LYS A 142 -9.42 1.53 23.26
C LYS A 142 -9.22 2.75 22.38
N TRP A 143 -10.26 3.13 21.66
CA TRP A 143 -10.24 4.28 20.78
C TRP A 143 -10.53 5.56 21.58
N ASP A 144 -9.62 6.53 21.49
CA ASP A 144 -9.70 7.81 22.19
C ASP A 144 -10.33 8.91 21.32
N ARG A 145 -10.22 8.77 19.97
CA ARG A 145 -10.75 9.75 19.01
C ARG A 145 -11.31 9.04 17.76
N LYS A 146 -12.45 9.52 17.27
CA LYS A 146 -13.06 9.12 15.99
C LYS A 146 -13.40 10.38 15.19
N GLU A 147 -12.97 10.43 13.93
CA GLU A 147 -13.18 11.56 13.02
C GLU A 147 -13.39 11.10 11.59
N SER A 148 -14.08 11.95 10.80
CA SER A 148 -14.16 11.82 9.34
C SER A 148 -13.18 12.80 8.70
N LEU A 149 -12.50 12.38 7.63
CA LEU A 149 -11.62 13.24 6.87
C LEU A 149 -12.42 14.04 5.84
N TRP A 150 -12.54 15.34 6.05
CA TRP A 150 -13.22 16.24 5.12
C TRP A 150 -12.22 16.85 4.16
N LEU A 151 -12.11 16.26 2.96
CA LEU A 151 -11.16 16.68 1.95
C LEU A 151 -11.82 17.56 0.89
N LYS A 152 -11.14 18.64 0.54
CA LYS A 152 -11.53 19.54 -0.53
C LYS A 152 -10.29 19.80 -1.41
N PRO A 153 -10.05 18.97 -2.44
CA PRO A 153 -8.96 19.23 -3.37
C PRO A 153 -9.15 20.58 -4.07
N GLU A 154 -8.14 21.44 -4.01
CA GLU A 154 -8.18 22.77 -4.63
C GLU A 154 -7.98 22.67 -6.14
N ASP A 155 -8.72 23.50 -6.89
CA ASP A 155 -8.66 23.57 -8.37
C ASP A 155 -8.73 22.19 -9.05
N PHE A 156 -9.45 21.26 -8.43
CA PHE A 156 -9.53 19.87 -8.88
C PHE A 156 -10.10 19.77 -10.31
N SER A 157 -11.24 20.41 -10.56
CA SER A 157 -11.92 20.34 -11.87
C SER A 157 -11.06 20.88 -13.00
N GLY A 158 -10.47 22.06 -12.81
CA GLY A 158 -9.64 22.72 -13.85
C GLY A 158 -8.44 21.86 -14.24
N GLN A 159 -7.71 21.36 -13.25
CA GLN A 159 -6.55 20.49 -13.48
C GLN A 159 -6.94 19.16 -14.12
N ALA A 160 -8.00 18.50 -13.62
CA ALA A 160 -8.43 17.21 -14.13
C ALA A 160 -9.01 17.28 -15.54
N LEU A 161 -9.80 18.30 -15.86
CA LEU A 161 -10.32 18.52 -17.21
C LEU A 161 -9.19 18.82 -18.20
N SER A 162 -8.22 19.66 -17.83
CA SER A 162 -7.05 19.94 -18.68
C SER A 162 -6.24 18.66 -18.99
N LYS A 163 -6.03 17.81 -17.98
CA LYS A 163 -5.33 16.51 -18.18
C LYS A 163 -6.14 15.54 -19.03
N LEU A 164 -7.46 15.48 -18.85
CA LEU A 164 -8.35 14.66 -19.67
C LEU A 164 -8.31 15.11 -21.13
N ASP A 165 -8.38 16.42 -21.38
CA ASP A 165 -8.31 16.98 -22.73
C ASP A 165 -6.98 16.65 -23.41
N ALA A 166 -5.87 16.80 -22.68
CA ALA A 166 -4.56 16.42 -23.17
C ALA A 166 -4.47 14.93 -23.53
N LEU A 167 -5.02 14.05 -22.70
CA LEU A 167 -5.07 12.60 -22.97
C LEU A 167 -5.90 12.31 -24.22
N ILE A 168 -7.12 12.87 -24.32
CA ILE A 168 -8.02 12.67 -25.46
C ILE A 168 -7.39 13.17 -26.76
N ALA A 169 -6.61 14.25 -26.72
CA ALA A 169 -5.91 14.79 -27.88
C ALA A 169 -4.88 13.81 -28.47
N THR A 170 -4.33 12.90 -27.67
CA THR A 170 -3.37 11.87 -28.12
C THR A 170 -4.04 10.63 -28.74
N MET A 171 -5.36 10.50 -28.61
CA MET A 171 -6.10 9.32 -29.06
C MET A 171 -6.49 9.43 -30.55
N PRO A 172 -6.56 8.29 -31.27
CA PRO A 172 -7.08 8.26 -32.64
C PRO A 172 -8.50 8.85 -32.74
N LYS A 173 -8.79 9.50 -33.86
CA LYS A 173 -10.11 10.09 -34.14
C LYS A 173 -10.77 9.40 -35.33
N PRO A 174 -12.13 9.23 -35.32
CA PRO A 174 -13.05 9.53 -34.21
C PRO A 174 -12.84 8.59 -33.04
N LEU A 175 -13.21 9.03 -31.83
CA LEU A 175 -13.20 8.14 -30.65
C LEU A 175 -14.26 7.02 -30.86
N PRO A 176 -14.01 5.78 -30.38
CA PRO A 176 -15.04 4.77 -30.28
C PRO A 176 -16.23 5.27 -29.45
N GLU A 177 -17.46 4.93 -29.85
CA GLU A 177 -18.71 5.42 -29.23
C GLU A 177 -18.77 5.17 -27.71
N ASN A 178 -18.32 4.00 -27.26
CA ASN A 178 -18.26 3.67 -25.84
C ASN A 178 -17.29 4.57 -25.07
N LEU A 179 -16.15 4.87 -25.66
CA LEU A 179 -15.15 5.76 -25.05
C LEU A 179 -15.64 7.22 -25.04
N GLU A 180 -16.34 7.66 -26.07
CA GLU A 180 -16.94 8.99 -26.10
C GLU A 180 -17.97 9.18 -24.99
N LYS A 181 -18.84 8.19 -24.77
CA LYS A 181 -19.80 8.17 -23.65
C LYS A 181 -19.11 8.22 -22.29
N GLU A 182 -18.05 7.42 -22.11
CA GLU A 182 -17.25 7.41 -20.89
C GLU A 182 -16.58 8.78 -20.63
N VAL A 183 -16.04 9.41 -21.65
CA VAL A 183 -15.45 10.76 -21.55
C VAL A 183 -16.49 11.79 -21.12
N ILE A 184 -17.71 11.74 -21.67
CA ILE A 184 -18.80 12.65 -21.28
C ILE A 184 -19.15 12.45 -19.81
N GLU A 185 -19.28 11.21 -19.37
CA GLU A 185 -19.60 10.88 -17.99
C GLU A 185 -18.49 11.35 -17.03
N VAL A 186 -17.24 11.06 -17.34
CA VAL A 186 -16.09 11.49 -16.53
C VAL A 186 -16.04 13.02 -16.42
N ARG A 187 -16.26 13.76 -17.53
CA ARG A 187 -16.34 15.24 -17.51
C ARG A 187 -17.42 15.76 -16.56
N GLY A 188 -18.60 15.15 -16.60
CA GLY A 188 -19.69 15.49 -15.68
C GLY A 188 -19.28 15.30 -14.22
N ARG A 189 -18.72 14.15 -13.89
CA ARG A 189 -18.25 13.83 -12.54
C ARG A 189 -17.12 14.73 -12.05
N LEU A 190 -16.17 15.09 -12.93
CA LEU A 190 -15.07 16.02 -12.61
C LEU A 190 -15.57 17.42 -12.23
N SER A 191 -16.71 17.83 -12.73
CA SER A 191 -17.34 19.12 -12.45
C SER A 191 -18.27 19.10 -11.24
N ASP A 192 -18.67 17.92 -10.75
CA ASP A 192 -19.59 17.76 -9.64
C ASP A 192 -18.85 17.76 -8.29
N LYS A 193 -19.28 18.65 -7.38
CA LYS A 193 -18.73 18.74 -6.02
C LYS A 193 -18.88 17.46 -5.21
N LEU A 194 -19.92 16.65 -5.47
CA LEU A 194 -20.11 15.37 -4.79
C LEU A 194 -18.89 14.47 -4.99
N TYR A 195 -18.53 14.21 -6.24
CA TYR A 195 -17.41 13.33 -6.60
C TYR A 195 -16.04 13.92 -6.28
N GLN A 196 -15.91 15.25 -6.16
CA GLN A 196 -14.67 15.89 -5.72
C GLN A 196 -14.40 15.69 -4.22
N ARG A 197 -15.44 15.54 -3.40
CA ARG A 197 -15.37 15.51 -1.94
C ARG A 197 -15.57 14.13 -1.35
N LEU A 198 -16.24 13.23 -2.05
CA LEU A 198 -16.51 11.85 -1.64
C LEU A 198 -15.76 10.87 -2.55
N GLY A 199 -15.74 9.60 -2.16
CA GLY A 199 -15.14 8.54 -2.96
C GLY A 199 -13.63 8.38 -2.80
N TRP A 200 -12.99 9.13 -1.91
CA TRP A 200 -11.58 8.99 -1.60
C TRP A 200 -11.38 7.84 -0.60
N GLN A 201 -10.65 6.81 -1.02
CA GLN A 201 -10.50 5.54 -0.32
C GLN A 201 -9.07 5.30 0.12
N THR A 202 -8.89 4.63 1.25
CA THR A 202 -7.60 4.12 1.73
C THR A 202 -7.28 2.76 1.12
N ARG A 203 -5.98 2.42 1.03
CA ARG A 203 -5.49 1.07 0.79
C ARG A 203 -4.10 0.82 1.39
N CYS A 204 -3.10 1.58 0.97
CA CYS A 204 -1.76 1.47 1.51
C CYS A 204 -1.63 2.25 2.81
N LYS A 205 -0.69 1.82 3.65
CA LYS A 205 -0.40 2.49 4.91
C LYS A 205 0.03 3.94 4.71
N PRO A 206 -0.25 4.85 5.64
CA PRO A 206 0.33 6.18 5.66
C PRO A 206 1.86 6.13 5.72
N THR A 207 2.49 7.16 5.17
CA THR A 207 3.94 7.40 5.26
C THR A 207 4.19 8.62 6.14
N VAL A 208 5.00 8.45 7.18
CA VAL A 208 5.50 9.55 8.00
C VAL A 208 6.85 9.98 7.42
N LEU A 209 6.94 11.24 6.99
CA LEU A 209 8.16 11.81 6.43
C LEU A 209 9.15 12.19 7.54
N ASP A 210 10.41 12.37 7.20
CA ASP A 210 11.46 12.82 8.13
C ASP A 210 11.14 14.17 8.80
N SER A 211 10.30 15.00 8.14
CA SER A 211 9.76 16.25 8.70
C SER A 211 8.68 16.06 9.77
N GLY A 212 8.18 14.84 9.96
CA GLY A 212 7.02 14.54 10.81
C GLY A 212 5.67 14.66 10.10
N ARG A 213 5.64 15.15 8.84
CA ARG A 213 4.42 15.18 8.03
C ARG A 213 3.91 13.78 7.77
N ILE A 214 2.60 13.60 7.86
CA ILE A 214 1.92 12.34 7.54
C ILE A 214 1.27 12.47 6.15
N LEU A 215 1.54 11.53 5.28
CA LEU A 215 0.86 11.36 4.00
C LEU A 215 0.00 10.11 4.07
N LEU A 216 -1.32 10.26 4.04
CA LEU A 216 -2.27 9.16 3.88
C LEU A 216 -2.61 9.04 2.41
N PRO A 217 -2.14 7.98 1.73
CA PRO A 217 -2.44 7.78 0.32
C PRO A 217 -3.91 7.43 0.12
N LEU A 218 -4.58 8.16 -0.75
CA LEU A 218 -5.97 7.95 -1.12
C LEU A 218 -6.13 7.79 -2.62
N TYR A 219 -7.18 7.12 -3.04
CA TYR A 219 -7.54 6.94 -4.44
C TYR A 219 -9.04 7.03 -4.65
N SER A 220 -9.46 7.24 -5.90
CA SER A 220 -10.84 7.25 -6.33
C SER A 220 -11.04 6.28 -7.49
N ASP A 221 -11.97 5.35 -7.34
CA ASP A 221 -12.40 4.48 -8.45
C ASP A 221 -13.22 5.26 -9.50
N THR A 222 -13.89 6.36 -9.09
CA THR A 222 -14.65 7.23 -10.00
C THR A 222 -13.79 7.81 -11.11
N TYR A 223 -12.55 8.18 -10.78
CA TYR A 223 -11.64 8.86 -11.69
C TYR A 223 -10.43 8.02 -12.09
N SER A 224 -10.20 6.90 -11.42
CA SER A 224 -8.97 6.09 -11.56
C SER A 224 -7.68 6.90 -11.37
N PHE A 225 -7.64 7.78 -10.37
CA PHE A 225 -6.43 8.44 -9.91
C PHE A 225 -6.39 8.65 -8.40
N SER A 226 -5.31 9.24 -7.90
CA SER A 226 -4.98 9.28 -6.48
C SER A 226 -4.71 10.71 -5.99
N LEU A 227 -4.72 10.89 -4.68
CA LEU A 227 -4.21 12.08 -3.99
C LEU A 227 -3.65 11.67 -2.62
N MET A 228 -3.00 12.60 -1.93
CA MET A 228 -2.60 12.43 -0.53
C MET A 228 -3.49 13.26 0.37
N ALA A 229 -3.99 12.68 1.46
CA ALA A 229 -4.39 13.49 2.59
C ALA A 229 -3.14 13.78 3.41
N ILE A 230 -2.88 15.07 3.67
CA ILE A 230 -1.68 15.60 4.33
C ILE A 230 -2.05 16.09 5.72
N SER A 231 -1.29 15.67 6.72
CA SER A 231 -1.36 16.20 8.08
C SER A 231 0.03 16.65 8.52
N ASP A 232 0.10 17.87 9.07
CA ASP A 232 1.32 18.47 9.64
C ASP A 232 1.28 18.54 11.19
N ASP A 233 0.23 17.98 11.81
CA ASP A 233 -0.07 18.09 13.25
C ASP A 233 -0.29 16.73 13.93
N GLY A 234 0.27 15.66 13.36
CA GLY A 234 0.14 14.30 13.91
C GLY A 234 -1.24 13.69 13.69
N GLY A 235 -1.90 14.01 12.59
CA GLY A 235 -3.20 13.42 12.20
C GLY A 235 -4.39 14.08 12.91
N GLN A 236 -4.25 15.32 13.40
CA GLN A 236 -5.36 16.06 14.00
C GLN A 236 -6.19 16.75 12.92
N THR A 237 -5.52 17.38 11.95
CA THR A 237 -6.20 18.00 10.79
C THR A 237 -5.63 17.46 9.47
N TRP A 238 -6.45 17.49 8.45
CA TRP A 238 -6.14 16.94 7.15
C TRP A 238 -6.53 17.89 6.01
N ARG A 239 -5.66 17.96 5.00
CA ARG A 239 -5.94 18.66 3.74
C ARG A 239 -5.55 17.79 2.56
N ALA A 240 -6.10 18.05 1.40
CA ALA A 240 -5.77 17.32 0.19
C ALA A 240 -4.52 17.91 -0.49
N SER A 241 -3.68 17.03 -1.05
CA SER A 241 -2.65 17.42 -2.04
C SER A 241 -3.31 17.76 -3.39
N LYS A 242 -2.50 18.25 -4.34
CA LYS A 242 -2.86 18.16 -5.76
C LYS A 242 -2.96 16.69 -6.15
N PRO A 243 -3.94 16.30 -6.99
CA PRO A 243 -4.13 14.90 -7.36
C PRO A 243 -3.03 14.39 -8.32
N LEU A 244 -2.74 13.08 -8.20
CA LEU A 244 -1.89 12.34 -9.13
C LEU A 244 -2.76 11.86 -10.30
N MET A 245 -2.79 12.60 -11.39
CA MET A 245 -3.69 12.35 -12.50
C MET A 245 -2.98 11.63 -13.65
N GLY A 246 -3.23 10.32 -13.77
CA GLY A 246 -2.72 9.50 -14.86
C GLY A 246 -3.78 8.63 -15.50
N PHE A 247 -5.05 8.73 -15.06
CA PHE A 247 -6.19 7.93 -15.53
C PHE A 247 -5.83 6.44 -15.63
N GLY A 248 -5.78 5.79 -14.49
CA GLY A 248 -5.38 4.38 -14.36
C GLY A 248 -4.32 4.16 -13.30
N ASN A 249 -4.23 5.02 -12.29
CA ASN A 249 -3.27 4.94 -11.19
C ASN A 249 -3.98 5.12 -9.86
N ILE A 250 -4.19 4.01 -9.15
CA ILE A 250 -4.87 3.98 -7.85
C ILE A 250 -4.01 3.31 -6.78
N GLN A 251 -4.40 3.45 -5.52
CA GLN A 251 -3.81 2.75 -4.38
C GLN A 251 -2.30 3.00 -4.22
N PRO A 252 -1.86 4.25 -4.04
CA PRO A 252 -0.44 4.57 -3.96
C PRO A 252 0.23 4.06 -2.68
N ALA A 253 1.43 3.48 -2.82
CA ALA A 253 2.39 3.25 -1.75
C ALA A 253 3.51 4.28 -1.89
N VAL A 254 3.80 5.07 -0.84
CA VAL A 254 4.73 6.20 -0.88
C VAL A 254 6.00 5.88 -0.12
N LEU A 255 7.15 6.14 -0.73
CA LEU A 255 8.47 6.04 -0.10
C LEU A 255 9.22 7.36 -0.23
N GLN A 256 9.97 7.72 0.84
CA GLN A 256 10.84 8.88 0.86
C GLN A 256 12.27 8.47 0.54
N LYS A 257 12.90 9.17 -0.41
CA LYS A 257 14.31 9.05 -0.76
C LYS A 257 15.21 9.73 0.27
N LYS A 258 16.50 9.51 0.17
CA LYS A 258 17.51 10.17 1.04
C LYS A 258 17.60 11.68 0.81
N ASP A 259 17.31 12.14 -0.40
CA ASP A 259 17.28 13.58 -0.74
C ASP A 259 15.99 14.28 -0.30
N GLY A 260 15.07 13.56 0.37
CA GLY A 260 13.78 14.07 0.83
C GLY A 260 12.67 14.00 -0.23
N SER A 261 12.98 13.75 -1.49
CA SER A 261 11.96 13.57 -2.53
C SER A 261 11.16 12.27 -2.31
N LEU A 262 9.98 12.19 -2.92
CA LEU A 262 9.06 11.08 -2.74
C LEU A 262 8.85 10.32 -4.04
N VAL A 263 8.57 9.02 -3.90
CA VAL A 263 8.09 8.17 -4.98
C VAL A 263 6.80 7.49 -4.55
N ALA A 264 5.76 7.57 -5.38
CA ALA A 264 4.52 6.81 -5.24
C ALA A 264 4.50 5.69 -6.29
N TYR A 265 4.41 4.43 -5.83
CA TYR A 265 4.12 3.28 -6.67
C TYR A 265 2.63 2.97 -6.57
N MET A 266 1.97 2.73 -7.72
CA MET A 266 0.52 2.64 -7.76
C MET A 266 0.07 1.43 -8.57
N ARG A 267 -1.07 0.87 -8.16
CA ARG A 267 -1.78 -0.14 -8.92
C ARG A 267 -2.20 0.40 -10.27
N GLU A 268 -2.00 -0.41 -11.31
CA GLU A 268 -2.58 -0.20 -12.63
C GLU A 268 -4.12 -0.35 -12.58
N ASN A 269 -4.84 0.60 -13.11
CA ASN A 269 -6.29 0.55 -13.28
C ASN A 269 -6.72 1.09 -14.66
N GLY A 270 -5.82 1.01 -15.64
CA GLY A 270 -5.99 1.45 -17.02
C GLY A 270 -5.55 0.36 -18.00
N PHE A 271 -4.62 0.69 -18.90
CA PHE A 271 -4.28 -0.13 -20.06
C PHE A 271 -2.80 -0.54 -20.15
N THR A 272 -1.94 -0.11 -19.23
CA THR A 272 -0.49 -0.31 -19.39
C THR A 272 -0.04 -1.70 -18.97
N GLY A 273 -0.78 -2.39 -18.10
CA GLY A 273 -0.40 -3.66 -17.50
C GLY A 273 0.85 -3.59 -16.63
N LYS A 274 1.28 -2.37 -16.22
CA LYS A 274 2.51 -2.13 -15.47
C LYS A 274 2.23 -1.31 -14.20
N ILE A 275 3.07 -1.48 -13.19
CA ILE A 275 3.04 -0.62 -11.98
C ILE A 275 3.18 0.84 -12.42
N ARG A 276 2.31 1.71 -11.89
CA ARG A 276 2.35 3.14 -12.16
C ARG A 276 3.24 3.84 -11.15
N LYS A 277 3.87 4.95 -11.55
CA LYS A 277 4.84 5.69 -10.75
C LYS A 277 4.67 7.19 -10.93
N SER A 278 4.81 7.95 -9.82
CA SER A 278 4.92 9.41 -9.81
C SER A 278 5.90 9.85 -8.72
N THR A 279 6.45 11.05 -8.81
CA THR A 279 7.41 11.61 -7.86
C THR A 279 6.97 12.96 -7.35
N SER A 280 7.42 13.34 -6.14
CA SER A 280 7.20 14.66 -5.55
C SER A 280 8.49 15.21 -4.98
N SER A 281 8.75 16.50 -5.16
CA SER A 281 9.89 17.23 -4.59
C SER A 281 9.47 18.25 -3.53
N ASP A 282 8.19 18.34 -3.20
CA ASP A 282 7.59 19.32 -2.29
C ASP A 282 6.83 18.66 -1.13
N GLN A 283 7.35 17.52 -0.64
CA GLN A 283 6.78 16.76 0.47
C GLN A 283 5.33 16.32 0.25
N GLY A 284 4.98 15.96 -1.01
CA GLY A 284 3.69 15.38 -1.36
C GLY A 284 2.58 16.39 -1.67
N GLU A 285 2.87 17.69 -1.75
CA GLU A 285 1.89 18.73 -2.14
C GLU A 285 1.48 18.59 -3.60
N SER A 286 2.46 18.34 -4.47
CA SER A 286 2.24 18.09 -5.89
C SER A 286 3.09 16.95 -6.40
N TRP A 287 2.70 16.40 -7.55
CA TRP A 287 3.26 15.19 -8.11
C TRP A 287 3.53 15.33 -9.61
N SER A 288 4.60 14.68 -10.06
CA SER A 288 4.95 14.61 -11.49
C SER A 288 3.87 13.88 -12.29
N ASP A 289 3.94 13.99 -13.61
CA ASP A 289 3.15 13.16 -14.51
C ASP A 289 3.38 11.67 -14.19
N VAL A 290 2.29 10.89 -14.28
CA VAL A 290 2.32 9.46 -13.98
C VAL A 290 2.98 8.71 -15.13
N SER A 291 4.00 7.93 -14.81
CA SER A 291 4.72 7.05 -15.73
C SER A 291 4.51 5.57 -15.35
N SER A 292 5.05 4.66 -16.13
CA SER A 292 5.04 3.23 -15.84
C SER A 292 6.42 2.76 -15.39
N LEU A 293 6.45 1.87 -14.37
CA LEU A 293 7.63 1.10 -13.99
C LEU A 293 7.69 -0.17 -14.85
N ASP A 294 8.89 -0.67 -15.14
CA ASP A 294 9.03 -1.91 -15.91
C ASP A 294 8.83 -3.17 -15.06
N LEU A 295 7.74 -3.18 -14.31
CA LEU A 295 7.21 -4.33 -13.56
C LEU A 295 5.75 -4.50 -13.90
N VAL A 296 5.32 -5.75 -14.09
CA VAL A 296 3.91 -6.06 -14.43
C VAL A 296 2.97 -5.75 -13.28
N ASN A 297 1.73 -5.39 -13.61
CA ASN A 297 0.64 -5.31 -12.66
C ASN A 297 -0.69 -5.68 -13.34
N PRO A 298 -1.36 -6.75 -12.89
CA PRO A 298 -2.61 -7.23 -13.50
C PRO A 298 -3.86 -6.45 -13.05
N GLY A 299 -3.72 -5.24 -12.58
CA GLY A 299 -4.81 -4.52 -11.92
C GLY A 299 -5.02 -4.97 -10.47
N SER A 300 -3.93 -5.14 -9.72
CA SER A 300 -3.99 -5.54 -8.32
C SER A 300 -3.17 -4.62 -7.40
N GLY A 301 -3.61 -4.53 -6.12
CA GLY A 301 -2.94 -3.72 -5.09
C GLY A 301 -1.51 -4.21 -4.85
N LEU A 302 -0.66 -3.26 -4.48
CA LEU A 302 0.73 -3.46 -4.09
C LEU A 302 1.00 -2.70 -2.80
N ASP A 303 2.15 -2.92 -2.18
CA ASP A 303 2.69 -2.06 -1.12
C ASP A 303 4.21 -2.05 -1.16
N ALA A 304 4.84 -1.09 -0.47
CA ALA A 304 6.28 -0.95 -0.45
C ALA A 304 6.77 -0.52 0.94
N VAL A 305 8.02 -0.86 1.26
CA VAL A 305 8.68 -0.46 2.49
C VAL A 305 10.13 -0.09 2.25
N LYS A 306 10.59 1.01 2.88
CA LYS A 306 11.99 1.37 3.01
C LYS A 306 12.55 0.68 4.25
N LEU A 307 13.58 -0.12 4.07
CA LEU A 307 14.25 -0.83 5.15
C LEU A 307 15.24 0.09 5.89
N SER A 308 15.56 -0.25 7.12
CA SER A 308 16.53 0.48 7.96
C SER A 308 17.93 0.61 7.35
N ASN A 309 18.31 -0.34 6.46
CA ASN A 309 19.56 -0.28 5.71
C ASN A 309 19.48 0.56 4.43
N GLY A 310 18.35 1.23 4.18
CA GLY A 310 18.12 2.08 3.01
C GLY A 310 17.62 1.37 1.77
N ASN A 311 17.61 0.04 1.72
CA ASN A 311 17.02 -0.71 0.61
C ASN A 311 15.49 -0.59 0.61
N TRP A 312 14.87 -0.79 -0.54
CA TRP A 312 13.42 -0.80 -0.68
C TRP A 312 12.92 -2.19 -1.05
N VAL A 313 11.77 -2.56 -0.52
CA VAL A 313 11.07 -3.80 -0.91
C VAL A 313 9.69 -3.43 -1.40
N LEU A 314 9.36 -3.92 -2.59
CA LEU A 314 8.04 -3.84 -3.21
C LEU A 314 7.40 -5.23 -3.15
N ILE A 315 6.12 -5.30 -2.74
CA ILE A 315 5.31 -6.52 -2.78
C ILE A 315 4.16 -6.32 -3.76
N TYR A 316 3.99 -7.24 -4.73
CA TYR A 316 3.05 -7.09 -5.83
C TYR A 316 2.71 -8.45 -6.48
N ASN A 317 1.67 -8.48 -7.29
CA ASN A 317 1.37 -9.66 -8.11
C ASN A 317 2.20 -9.61 -9.41
N ASP A 318 3.14 -10.55 -9.55
CA ASP A 318 4.02 -10.69 -10.70
C ASP A 318 3.41 -11.63 -11.75
N THR A 319 2.35 -11.17 -12.38
CA THR A 319 1.62 -11.90 -13.43
C THR A 319 0.89 -10.91 -14.35
N PRO A 320 0.76 -11.18 -15.65
CA PRO A 320 0.01 -10.28 -16.54
C PRO A 320 -1.51 -10.35 -16.35
N LYS A 321 -2.03 -11.42 -15.73
CA LYS A 321 -3.47 -11.59 -15.45
C LYS A 321 -3.69 -12.37 -14.15
N GLY A 322 -4.78 -12.07 -13.45
CA GLY A 322 -5.14 -12.72 -12.20
C GLY A 322 -4.25 -12.28 -11.03
N ARG A 323 -4.30 -13.02 -9.93
CA ARG A 323 -3.58 -12.69 -8.67
C ARG A 323 -2.97 -13.92 -8.03
N ASN A 324 -2.63 -14.91 -8.83
CA ASN A 324 -2.15 -16.22 -8.40
C ASN A 324 -0.64 -16.30 -8.17
N GLN A 325 0.07 -15.18 -8.33
CA GLN A 325 1.50 -15.05 -8.05
C GLN A 325 1.73 -13.78 -7.25
N LEU A 326 2.14 -13.93 -5.98
CA LEU A 326 2.55 -12.82 -5.12
C LEU A 326 4.06 -12.87 -4.93
N ALA A 327 4.74 -11.77 -5.23
CA ALA A 327 6.18 -11.68 -5.21
C ALA A 327 6.67 -10.42 -4.49
N VAL A 328 7.94 -10.45 -4.10
CA VAL A 328 8.68 -9.29 -3.64
C VAL A 328 9.86 -9.02 -4.58
N ALA A 329 10.16 -7.74 -4.79
CA ALA A 329 11.36 -7.27 -5.46
C ALA A 329 12.13 -6.30 -4.55
N LEU A 330 13.47 -6.35 -4.62
CA LEU A 330 14.38 -5.51 -3.84
C LEU A 330 14.99 -4.45 -4.74
N SER A 331 15.01 -3.20 -4.26
CA SER A 331 15.83 -2.13 -4.84
C SER A 331 16.90 -1.70 -3.84
N ARG A 332 18.14 -1.48 -4.34
CA ARG A 332 19.27 -0.98 -3.56
C ARG A 332 19.65 0.45 -3.91
N ASP A 333 18.92 1.07 -4.81
CA ASP A 333 19.18 2.35 -5.45
C ASP A 333 17.94 3.25 -5.49
N GLU A 334 17.12 3.18 -4.43
CA GLU A 334 15.93 4.01 -4.22
C GLU A 334 14.92 3.91 -5.37
N GLY A 335 14.71 2.69 -5.89
CA GLY A 335 13.71 2.38 -6.90
C GLY A 335 14.12 2.70 -8.33
N ASN A 336 15.42 2.96 -8.60
CA ASN A 336 15.92 3.11 -9.96
C ASN A 336 16.03 1.75 -10.66
N SER A 337 16.40 0.70 -9.93
CA SER A 337 16.38 -0.68 -10.41
C SER A 337 15.77 -1.64 -9.38
N TRP A 338 15.26 -2.78 -9.86
CA TRP A 338 14.64 -3.81 -9.04
C TRP A 338 15.24 -5.17 -9.35
N SER A 339 15.39 -6.00 -8.33
CA SER A 339 15.84 -7.38 -8.47
C SER A 339 14.81 -8.22 -9.23
N ALA A 340 15.21 -9.38 -9.72
CA ALA A 340 14.27 -10.42 -10.13
C ALA A 340 13.28 -10.74 -8.97
N PRO A 341 12.01 -11.05 -9.28
CA PRO A 341 10.99 -11.34 -8.28
C PRO A 341 11.33 -12.59 -7.47
N LYS A 342 11.06 -12.54 -6.15
CA LYS A 342 11.03 -13.72 -5.29
C LYS A 342 9.59 -13.97 -4.87
N TYR A 343 9.08 -15.14 -5.19
CA TYR A 343 7.67 -15.48 -4.95
C TYR A 343 7.44 -15.87 -3.48
N LEU A 344 6.45 -15.24 -2.86
CA LEU A 344 5.88 -15.64 -1.59
C LEU A 344 4.81 -16.72 -1.82
N GLU A 345 4.02 -16.52 -2.88
CA GLU A 345 2.96 -17.43 -3.32
C GLU A 345 3.01 -17.61 -4.83
N LYS A 346 2.79 -18.84 -5.28
CA LYS A 346 2.69 -19.18 -6.70
C LYS A 346 1.83 -20.43 -6.85
N GLU A 347 0.51 -20.23 -6.89
CA GLU A 347 -0.46 -21.33 -6.93
C GLU A 347 -1.49 -21.08 -8.03
N LYS A 348 -1.68 -22.08 -8.91
CA LYS A 348 -2.57 -21.95 -10.08
C LYS A 348 -4.01 -21.58 -9.70
N GLU A 349 -4.54 -22.18 -8.63
CA GLU A 349 -5.90 -21.99 -8.14
C GLU A 349 -5.98 -21.00 -6.96
N GLY A 350 -4.86 -20.38 -6.61
CA GLY A 350 -4.80 -19.38 -5.55
C GLY A 350 -5.08 -17.96 -6.06
N SER A 351 -5.50 -17.09 -5.13
CA SER A 351 -5.64 -15.67 -5.42
C SER A 351 -5.21 -14.85 -4.20
N PHE A 352 -4.18 -14.01 -4.38
CA PHE A 352 -3.49 -13.28 -3.31
C PHE A 352 -3.66 -11.79 -3.55
N HIS A 353 -4.35 -11.12 -2.60
CA HIS A 353 -4.81 -9.76 -2.83
C HIS A 353 -4.29 -8.82 -1.77
N TYR A 354 -4.10 -7.56 -2.18
CA TYR A 354 -3.95 -6.42 -1.30
C TYR A 354 -2.90 -6.63 -0.19
N PRO A 355 -1.64 -6.89 -0.58
CA PRO A 355 -0.57 -7.03 0.39
C PRO A 355 -0.32 -5.72 1.15
N ALA A 356 0.06 -5.84 2.42
CA ALA A 356 0.67 -4.80 3.21
C ALA A 356 2.01 -5.32 3.74
N ILE A 357 3.05 -4.46 3.79
CA ILE A 357 4.40 -4.85 4.17
C ILE A 357 5.02 -3.81 5.10
N ILE A 358 5.70 -4.27 6.16
CA ILE A 358 6.46 -3.44 7.10
C ILE A 358 7.80 -4.09 7.43
N GLN A 359 8.72 -3.32 7.97
CA GLN A 359 9.88 -3.85 8.69
C GLN A 359 9.64 -3.69 10.19
N GLY A 360 9.77 -4.77 10.95
CA GLY A 360 9.74 -4.77 12.40
C GLY A 360 11.04 -4.21 12.98
N ARG A 361 11.02 -3.82 14.26
CA ARG A 361 12.20 -3.30 14.99
C ARG A 361 13.31 -4.34 15.14
N ASP A 362 12.98 -5.62 15.03
CA ASP A 362 13.95 -6.72 15.00
C ASP A 362 14.64 -6.87 13.63
N GLY A 363 14.31 -6.01 12.67
CA GLY A 363 14.83 -6.01 11.30
C GLY A 363 14.13 -6.98 10.35
N ARG A 364 13.22 -7.81 10.83
CA ARG A 364 12.43 -8.73 9.99
C ARG A 364 11.43 -7.96 9.14
N ILE A 365 11.12 -8.52 7.99
CA ILE A 365 10.10 -8.00 7.10
C ILE A 365 8.83 -8.83 7.34
N HIS A 366 7.73 -8.14 7.63
CA HIS A 366 6.43 -8.75 7.80
C HIS A 366 5.52 -8.31 6.66
N ALA A 367 4.84 -9.27 6.05
CA ALA A 367 3.85 -9.01 5.02
C ALA A 367 2.55 -9.71 5.40
N ILE A 368 1.42 -9.07 5.12
CA ILE A 368 0.09 -9.66 5.26
C ILE A 368 -0.71 -9.42 3.98
N TYR A 369 -1.50 -10.40 3.57
CA TYR A 369 -2.33 -10.31 2.36
C TYR A 369 -3.58 -11.18 2.48
N SER A 370 -4.59 -10.86 1.69
CA SER A 370 -5.77 -11.71 1.56
C SER A 370 -5.39 -12.98 0.82
N TYR A 371 -5.59 -14.11 1.44
CA TYR A 371 -5.21 -15.44 0.97
C TYR A 371 -6.46 -16.27 0.66
N PHE A 372 -6.74 -16.44 -0.65
CA PHE A 372 -7.93 -17.13 -1.15
C PHE A 372 -7.49 -18.39 -1.89
N VAL A 373 -7.81 -19.55 -1.32
CA VAL A 373 -7.44 -20.85 -1.87
C VAL A 373 -8.58 -21.83 -1.64
N GLN A 374 -8.95 -22.60 -2.66
CA GLN A 374 -9.98 -23.66 -2.58
C GLN A 374 -11.33 -23.18 -2.03
N GLY A 375 -11.73 -21.94 -2.34
CA GLY A 375 -12.97 -21.34 -1.87
C GLY A 375 -12.92 -20.77 -0.44
N GLY A 376 -11.89 -21.08 0.33
CA GLY A 376 -11.65 -20.50 1.65
C GLY A 376 -10.98 -19.14 1.57
N LYS A 377 -11.25 -18.25 2.53
CA LYS A 377 -10.68 -16.91 2.64
C LYS A 377 -10.06 -16.72 4.02
N SER A 378 -8.82 -16.26 4.04
CA SER A 378 -8.07 -15.90 5.25
C SER A 378 -7.12 -14.75 4.98
N MET A 379 -6.41 -14.30 6.02
CA MET A 379 -5.19 -13.49 5.92
C MET A 379 -3.98 -14.40 6.18
N LYS A 380 -2.90 -14.15 5.47
CA LYS A 380 -1.66 -14.92 5.64
C LYS A 380 -0.47 -13.99 5.76
#